data_00828033aef4bcddb3c8254e40d18e61
#
_entry.id   00828033aef4bcddb3c8254e40d18e61
#
_cell.length_a   1.000
_cell.length_b   1.000
_cell.length_c   1.000
_cell.angle_alpha   90.00
_cell.angle_beta   90.00
_cell.angle_gamma   90.00
#
_symmetry.space_group_name_H-M   'P 1'
#
loop_
_entity.id
_entity.type
_entity.pdbx_description
1 polymer ?
#
loop_
_entity_poly.entity_id
_entity_poly.type
_entity_poly.pdbx_seq_one_letter_code
_entity_poly.pdbx_strand_id
1 'polypeptide(L)'
;MQENGAGVLVGAAHYYFGSYGRIIMGVIVLLACLTTSVGLITACAEYFSRLIPALSYTLWVSAFSIISFFVALFGLTTIIKAAIPVLMFLYPLTISLVILTFTHSLYGGYRSVYRTATLFTFFPSLYDGLHTAGLSLGGLDTFMASLPLAGYGLSWVSFCLAGLILGIILSHFQPAKAVQE
;
A
#
# COMPACT_ATOMS: atom_id res chain seq x y z
N MET A 1 20.94 -8.71 18.44
CA MET A 1 20.25 -8.65 17.13
C MET A 1 19.65 -7.25 17.00
N GLN A 2 19.94 -6.54 15.94
CA GLN A 2 19.37 -5.21 15.72
C GLN A 2 17.97 -5.39 15.14
N GLU A 3 16.96 -4.91 15.83
CA GLU A 3 15.54 -5.13 15.48
C GLU A 3 15.07 -4.38 14.21
N ASN A 4 15.86 -3.41 13.73
CA ASN A 4 15.49 -2.54 12.62
C ASN A 4 16.62 -2.39 11.60
N GLY A 5 16.27 -2.33 10.31
CA GLY A 5 17.24 -2.12 9.23
C GLY A 5 18.07 -0.84 9.36
N ALA A 6 17.53 0.21 10.00
CA ALA A 6 18.26 1.42 10.32
C ALA A 6 19.45 1.13 11.24
N GLY A 7 19.30 0.24 12.23
CA GLY A 7 20.38 -0.15 13.12
C GLY A 7 21.52 -0.90 12.40
N VAL A 8 21.18 -1.72 11.41
CA VAL A 8 22.16 -2.43 10.57
C VAL A 8 23.00 -1.43 9.76
N LEU A 9 22.36 -0.45 9.13
CA LEU A 9 23.03 0.59 8.36
C LEU A 9 23.95 1.45 9.21
N VAL A 10 23.50 1.88 10.40
CA VAL A 10 24.31 2.64 11.36
C VAL A 10 25.49 1.80 11.86
N GLY A 11 25.27 0.49 12.12
CA GLY A 11 26.33 -0.44 12.50
C GLY A 11 27.40 -0.60 11.43
N ALA A 12 27.01 -0.76 10.18
CA ALA A 12 27.91 -0.84 9.04
C ALA A 12 28.73 0.46 8.88
N ALA A 13 28.05 1.62 8.93
CA ALA A 13 28.72 2.91 8.85
C ALA A 13 29.74 3.14 9.99
N HIS A 14 29.40 2.66 11.18
CA HIS A 14 30.33 2.71 12.32
C HIS A 14 31.54 1.80 12.10
N TYR A 15 31.34 0.62 11.53
CA TYR A 15 32.44 -0.33 11.27
C TYR A 15 33.49 0.25 10.31
N TYR A 16 33.05 0.93 9.22
CA TYR A 16 33.98 1.47 8.23
C TYR A 16 34.53 2.85 8.57
N PHE A 17 33.76 3.73 9.23
CA PHE A 17 34.10 5.15 9.45
C PHE A 17 34.14 5.55 10.93
N GLY A 18 34.00 4.60 11.85
CA GLY A 18 34.02 4.86 13.29
C GLY A 18 32.90 5.81 13.72
N SER A 19 33.20 6.71 14.68
CA SER A 19 32.22 7.66 15.22
C SER A 19 31.70 8.66 14.19
N TYR A 20 32.52 9.06 13.22
CA TYR A 20 32.11 9.93 12.13
C TYR A 20 31.05 9.27 11.23
N GLY A 21 31.15 7.95 10.99
CA GLY A 21 30.16 7.21 10.21
C GLY A 21 28.76 7.26 10.81
N ARG A 22 28.64 7.23 12.14
CA ARG A 22 27.34 7.36 12.83
C ARG A 22 26.72 8.73 12.62
N ILE A 23 27.52 9.81 12.70
CA ILE A 23 27.03 11.17 12.52
C ILE A 23 26.58 11.39 11.08
N ILE A 24 27.41 11.02 10.12
CA ILE A 24 27.09 11.15 8.68
C ILE A 24 25.82 10.38 8.35
N MET A 25 25.72 9.11 8.81
CA MET A 25 24.54 8.29 8.57
C MET A 25 23.28 8.88 9.21
N GLY A 26 23.40 9.41 10.43
CA GLY A 26 22.30 10.11 11.11
C GLY A 26 21.80 11.32 10.32
N VAL A 27 22.69 12.14 9.79
CA VAL A 27 22.34 13.31 8.96
C VAL A 27 21.68 12.87 7.65
N ILE A 28 22.23 11.85 6.97
CA ILE A 28 21.64 11.31 5.73
C ILE A 28 20.21 10.82 5.97
N VAL A 29 20.00 10.00 7.00
CA VAL A 29 18.68 9.48 7.34
C VAL A 29 17.71 10.60 7.70
N LEU A 30 18.16 11.59 8.50
CA LEU A 30 17.34 12.74 8.87
C LEU A 30 16.89 13.53 7.64
N LEU A 31 17.80 13.83 6.73
CA LEU A 31 17.48 14.58 5.51
C LEU A 31 16.55 13.77 4.59
N ALA A 32 16.78 12.47 4.44
CA ALA A 32 15.93 11.59 3.66
C ALA A 32 14.50 11.51 4.22
N CYS A 33 14.37 11.35 5.54
CA CYS A 33 13.07 11.34 6.21
C CYS A 33 12.35 12.69 6.07
N LEU A 34 13.07 13.79 6.20
CA LEU A 34 12.53 15.16 6.11
C LEU A 34 12.00 15.42 4.70
N THR A 35 12.76 15.12 3.65
CA THR A 35 12.33 15.32 2.26
C THR A 35 11.10 14.46 1.94
N THR A 36 11.08 13.20 2.38
CA THR A 36 9.94 12.30 2.18
C THR A 36 8.70 12.81 2.92
N SER A 37 8.84 13.23 4.17
CA SER A 37 7.72 13.78 4.97
C SER A 37 7.13 15.03 4.34
N VAL A 38 7.97 15.96 3.90
CA VAL A 38 7.50 17.17 3.20
C VAL A 38 6.75 16.80 1.93
N GLY A 39 7.29 15.89 1.12
CA GLY A 39 6.64 15.44 -0.12
C GLY A 39 5.27 14.80 0.13
N LEU A 40 5.17 13.91 1.13
CA LEU A 40 3.90 13.23 1.46
C LEU A 40 2.86 14.21 2.03
N ILE A 41 3.24 15.08 2.97
CA ILE A 41 2.32 16.06 3.56
C ILE A 41 1.82 17.03 2.48
N THR A 42 2.70 17.48 1.58
CA THR A 42 2.34 18.36 0.48
C THR A 42 1.36 17.68 -0.48
N ALA A 43 1.66 16.45 -0.90
CA ALA A 43 0.78 15.69 -1.80
C ALA A 43 -0.60 15.42 -1.17
N CYS A 44 -0.65 15.03 0.10
CA CYS A 44 -1.90 14.84 0.81
C CYS A 44 -2.69 16.15 0.94
N ALA A 45 -2.03 17.23 1.35
CA ALA A 45 -2.68 18.52 1.51
C ALA A 45 -3.23 19.06 0.18
N GLU A 46 -2.51 18.89 -0.92
CA GLU A 46 -2.98 19.27 -2.25
C GLU A 46 -4.19 18.45 -2.68
N TYR A 47 -4.16 17.14 -2.48
CA TYR A 47 -5.28 16.26 -2.78
C TYR A 47 -6.53 16.64 -1.99
N PHE A 48 -6.42 16.82 -0.68
CA PHE A 48 -7.55 17.16 0.19
C PHE A 48 -8.06 18.56 -0.02
N SER A 49 -7.21 19.54 -0.36
CA SER A 49 -7.65 20.90 -0.69
C SER A 49 -8.48 20.95 -1.99
N ARG A 50 -8.23 20.05 -2.94
CA ARG A 50 -9.05 19.89 -4.15
C ARG A 50 -10.37 19.17 -3.87
N LEU A 51 -10.34 18.19 -2.95
CA LEU A 51 -11.53 17.40 -2.58
C LEU A 51 -12.52 18.21 -1.75
N ILE A 52 -12.01 19.05 -0.84
CA ILE A 52 -12.80 19.89 0.06
C ILE A 52 -12.34 21.35 -0.07
N PRO A 53 -12.86 22.10 -1.06
CA PRO A 53 -12.44 23.48 -1.33
C PRO A 53 -12.76 24.48 -0.20
N ALA A 54 -13.58 24.06 0.78
CA ALA A 54 -13.95 24.90 1.93
C ALA A 54 -12.77 25.16 2.89
N LEU A 55 -11.71 24.32 2.85
CA LEU A 55 -10.56 24.42 3.74
C LEU A 55 -9.31 24.81 2.95
N SER A 56 -8.52 25.74 3.50
CA SER A 56 -7.30 26.21 2.85
C SER A 56 -6.20 25.14 2.86
N TYR A 57 -5.34 25.16 1.87
CA TYR A 57 -4.16 24.30 1.78
C TYR A 57 -3.30 24.32 3.05
N THR A 58 -3.07 25.53 3.60
CA THR A 58 -2.26 25.71 4.82
C THR A 58 -2.86 24.99 6.04
N LEU A 59 -4.19 24.97 6.13
CA LEU A 59 -4.89 24.26 7.21
C LEU A 59 -4.68 22.76 7.09
N TRP A 60 -4.75 22.19 5.89
CA TRP A 60 -4.47 20.78 5.65
C TRP A 60 -3.03 20.41 5.97
N VAL A 61 -2.04 21.21 5.55
CA VAL A 61 -0.64 21.01 5.90
C VAL A 61 -0.44 21.00 7.42
N SER A 62 -1.03 21.97 8.13
CA SER A 62 -0.92 22.06 9.59
C SER A 62 -1.59 20.85 10.28
N ALA A 63 -2.76 20.44 9.84
CA ALA A 63 -3.47 19.31 10.40
C ALA A 63 -2.67 18.00 10.22
N PHE A 64 -2.18 17.72 9.01
CA PHE A 64 -1.36 16.52 8.76
C PHE A 64 -0.03 16.55 9.52
N SER A 65 0.59 17.72 9.67
CA SER A 65 1.83 17.86 10.47
C SER A 65 1.59 17.55 11.94
N ILE A 66 0.49 18.06 12.50
CA ILE A 66 0.11 17.81 13.90
C ILE A 66 -0.21 16.33 14.11
N ILE A 67 -1.00 15.73 13.24
CA ILE A 67 -1.34 14.30 13.31
C ILE A 67 -0.06 13.46 13.22
N SER A 68 0.82 13.75 12.27
CA SER A 68 2.12 13.05 12.12
C SER A 68 3.00 13.17 13.34
N PHE A 69 3.02 14.34 13.99
CA PHE A 69 3.74 14.55 15.23
C PHE A 69 3.23 13.64 16.36
N PHE A 70 1.92 13.59 16.57
CA PHE A 70 1.35 12.71 17.60
C PHE A 70 1.61 11.22 17.28
N VAL A 71 1.50 10.81 16.02
CA VAL A 71 1.80 9.44 15.61
C VAL A 71 3.28 9.10 15.85
N ALA A 72 4.19 10.05 15.62
CA ALA A 72 5.62 9.84 15.83
C ALA A 72 5.97 9.55 17.30
N LEU A 73 5.16 10.02 18.28
CA LEU A 73 5.37 9.76 19.72
C LEU A 73 5.23 8.26 20.09
N PHE A 74 4.52 7.46 19.29
CA PHE A 74 4.40 6.00 19.52
C PHE A 74 5.68 5.23 19.19
N GLY A 75 6.66 5.86 18.57
CA GLY A 75 7.92 5.26 18.20
C GLY A 75 7.86 4.41 16.92
N LEU A 76 9.02 4.30 16.27
CA LEU A 76 9.17 3.67 14.95
C LEU A 76 8.69 2.21 14.91
N THR A 77 9.02 1.43 15.92
CA THR A 77 8.66 0.00 15.97
C THR A 77 7.15 -0.22 16.02
N THR A 78 6.44 0.59 16.79
CA THR A 78 4.97 0.53 16.90
C THR A 78 4.31 0.94 15.60
N ILE A 79 4.81 2.01 14.96
CA ILE A 79 4.31 2.49 13.67
C ILE A 79 4.49 1.42 12.59
N ILE A 80 5.66 0.78 12.52
CA ILE A 80 5.91 -0.30 11.55
C ILE A 80 4.94 -1.47 11.78
N LYS A 81 4.78 -1.92 13.04
CA LYS A 81 3.86 -3.01 13.37
C LYS A 81 2.41 -2.71 12.98
N ALA A 82 1.96 -1.48 13.16
CA ALA A 82 0.62 -1.06 12.77
C ALA A 82 0.47 -0.86 11.25
N ALA A 83 1.54 -0.45 10.56
CA ALA A 83 1.52 -0.21 9.12
C ALA A 83 1.53 -1.50 8.28
N ILE A 84 2.18 -2.57 8.77
CA ILE A 84 2.31 -3.83 8.01
C ILE A 84 0.95 -4.42 7.61
N PRO A 85 -0.05 -4.59 8.49
CA PRO A 85 -1.36 -5.12 8.12
C PRO A 85 -2.07 -4.27 7.06
N VAL A 86 -1.98 -2.94 7.19
CA VAL A 86 -2.57 -2.00 6.22
C VAL A 86 -1.88 -2.12 4.87
N LEU A 87 -0.55 -2.27 4.87
CA LEU A 87 0.24 -2.45 3.66
C LEU A 87 -0.11 -3.77 2.96
N MET A 88 -0.24 -4.86 3.72
CA MET A 88 -0.64 -6.17 3.20
C MET A 88 -2.03 -6.16 2.57
N PHE A 89 -2.95 -5.34 3.11
CA PHE A 89 -4.27 -5.12 2.52
C PHE A 89 -4.20 -4.30 1.22
N LEU A 90 -3.43 -3.22 1.20
CA LEU A 90 -3.36 -2.29 0.05
C LEU A 90 -2.51 -2.82 -1.11
N TYR A 91 -1.47 -3.61 -0.80
CA TYR A 91 -0.49 -4.07 -1.78
C TYR A 91 -1.11 -4.86 -2.94
N PRO A 92 -1.95 -5.92 -2.71
CA PRO A 92 -2.59 -6.66 -3.79
C PRO A 92 -3.53 -5.80 -4.63
N LEU A 93 -4.30 -4.90 -3.98
CA LEU A 93 -5.20 -3.99 -4.67
C LEU A 93 -4.47 -3.02 -5.60
N THR A 94 -3.38 -2.45 -5.12
CA THR A 94 -2.57 -1.51 -5.91
C THR A 94 -1.94 -2.21 -7.11
N ILE A 95 -1.33 -3.38 -6.91
CA ILE A 95 -0.71 -4.13 -8.00
C ILE A 95 -1.74 -4.56 -9.04
N SER A 96 -2.90 -5.07 -8.61
CA SER A 96 -3.95 -5.47 -9.54
C SER A 96 -4.45 -4.29 -10.38
N LEU A 97 -4.66 -3.12 -9.77
CA LEU A 97 -5.04 -1.90 -10.50
C LEU A 97 -3.96 -1.45 -11.50
N VAL A 98 -2.69 -1.51 -11.12
CA VAL A 98 -1.57 -1.20 -12.02
C VAL A 98 -1.55 -2.15 -13.21
N ILE A 99 -1.66 -3.47 -12.97
CA ILE A 99 -1.72 -4.47 -14.04
C ILE A 99 -2.92 -4.23 -14.96
N LEU A 100 -4.11 -3.95 -14.39
CA LEU A 100 -5.30 -3.64 -15.17
C LEU A 100 -5.10 -2.38 -16.03
N THR A 101 -4.43 -1.37 -15.51
CA THR A 101 -4.16 -0.13 -16.25
C THR A 101 -3.22 -0.38 -17.43
N PHE A 102 -2.15 -1.16 -17.23
CA PHE A 102 -1.25 -1.54 -18.33
C PHE A 102 -1.92 -2.43 -19.37
N THR A 103 -2.86 -3.25 -18.96
CA THR A 103 -3.58 -4.19 -19.84
C THR A 103 -4.85 -3.57 -20.43
N HIS A 104 -5.12 -2.28 -20.15
CA HIS A 104 -6.32 -1.54 -20.59
C HIS A 104 -6.61 -1.70 -22.09
N SER A 105 -5.59 -1.66 -22.94
CA SER A 105 -5.74 -1.78 -24.40
C SER A 105 -6.21 -3.17 -24.87
N LEU A 106 -6.01 -4.22 -24.06
CA LEU A 106 -6.38 -5.60 -24.44
C LEU A 106 -7.89 -5.88 -24.34
N TYR A 107 -8.61 -5.18 -23.45
CA TYR A 107 -10.03 -5.39 -23.21
C TYR A 107 -10.88 -4.12 -23.37
N GLY A 108 -10.38 -3.11 -24.11
CA GLY A 108 -11.12 -1.91 -24.49
C GLY A 108 -11.62 -1.02 -23.34
N GLY A 109 -11.01 -1.14 -22.15
CA GLY A 109 -11.27 -0.24 -21.02
C GLY A 109 -12.66 -0.33 -20.39
N TYR A 110 -13.35 -1.45 -20.50
CA TYR A 110 -14.68 -1.62 -19.90
C TYR A 110 -14.64 -1.48 -18.37
N ARG A 111 -15.49 -0.62 -17.82
CA ARG A 111 -15.65 -0.42 -16.37
C ARG A 111 -15.99 -1.70 -15.60
N SER A 112 -16.69 -2.64 -16.24
CA SER A 112 -17.05 -3.93 -15.66
C SER A 112 -15.80 -4.73 -15.29
N VAL A 113 -14.77 -4.76 -16.15
CA VAL A 113 -13.52 -5.49 -15.90
C VAL A 113 -12.78 -4.93 -14.67
N TYR A 114 -12.67 -3.61 -14.57
CA TYR A 114 -12.04 -2.97 -13.40
C TYR A 114 -12.79 -3.28 -12.11
N ARG A 115 -14.12 -3.16 -12.13
CA ARG A 115 -14.96 -3.38 -10.94
C ARG A 115 -14.90 -4.83 -10.46
N THR A 116 -15.04 -5.80 -11.37
CA THR A 116 -15.02 -7.23 -11.01
C THR A 116 -13.64 -7.65 -10.54
N ALA A 117 -12.57 -7.31 -11.24
CA ALA A 117 -11.22 -7.66 -10.84
C ALA A 117 -10.86 -7.06 -9.47
N THR A 118 -11.19 -5.78 -9.24
CA THR A 118 -10.94 -5.13 -7.94
C THR A 118 -11.76 -5.76 -6.81
N LEU A 119 -13.05 -6.06 -7.05
CA LEU A 119 -13.89 -6.71 -6.05
C LEU A 119 -13.38 -8.11 -5.69
N PHE A 120 -12.97 -8.90 -6.68
CA PHE A 120 -12.43 -10.23 -6.43
C PHE A 120 -11.08 -10.18 -5.70
N THR A 121 -10.24 -9.19 -5.99
CA THR A 121 -8.96 -9.00 -5.29
C THR A 121 -9.16 -8.46 -3.87
N PHE A 122 -10.24 -7.73 -3.61
CA PHE A 122 -10.55 -7.16 -2.30
C PHE A 122 -10.68 -8.22 -1.20
N PHE A 123 -11.33 -9.35 -1.50
CA PHE A 123 -11.53 -10.43 -0.50
C PHE A 123 -10.23 -11.03 0.01
N PRO A 124 -9.31 -11.55 -0.85
CA PRO A 124 -8.04 -12.07 -0.36
C PRO A 124 -7.16 -11.00 0.25
N SER A 125 -7.20 -9.75 -0.25
CA SER A 125 -6.45 -8.63 0.35
C SER A 125 -6.92 -8.33 1.78
N LEU A 126 -8.24 -8.34 2.00
CA LEU A 126 -8.80 -8.15 3.35
C LEU A 126 -8.38 -9.28 4.28
N TYR A 127 -8.41 -10.53 3.79
CA TYR A 127 -7.94 -11.68 4.54
C TYR A 127 -6.46 -11.53 4.92
N ASP A 128 -5.57 -11.22 3.98
CA ASP A 128 -4.13 -11.07 4.21
C ASP A 128 -3.83 -9.95 5.23
N GLY A 129 -4.56 -8.83 5.14
CA GLY A 129 -4.47 -7.73 6.10
C GLY A 129 -4.89 -8.14 7.51
N LEU A 130 -6.04 -8.81 7.66
CA LEU A 130 -6.57 -9.27 8.95
C LEU A 130 -5.70 -10.37 9.57
N HIS A 131 -5.25 -11.34 8.78
CA HIS A 131 -4.36 -12.40 9.23
C HIS A 131 -3.03 -11.84 9.74
N THR A 132 -2.46 -10.85 9.03
CA THR A 132 -1.23 -10.17 9.45
C THR A 132 -1.44 -9.31 10.70
N ALA A 133 -2.66 -8.80 10.93
CA ALA A 133 -3.03 -8.12 12.17
C ALA A 133 -3.18 -9.06 13.38
N GLY A 134 -3.04 -10.40 13.18
CA GLY A 134 -3.13 -11.41 14.23
C GLY A 134 -4.54 -11.98 14.44
N LEU A 135 -5.48 -11.70 13.53
CA LEU A 135 -6.81 -12.27 13.54
C LEU A 135 -6.82 -13.58 12.74
N SER A 136 -6.85 -14.74 13.43
CA SER A 136 -7.00 -16.04 12.78
C SER A 136 -8.48 -16.26 12.43
N LEU A 137 -8.78 -16.50 11.16
CA LEU A 137 -10.13 -16.71 10.64
C LEU A 137 -10.45 -18.21 10.42
N GLY A 138 -9.72 -19.10 11.10
CA GLY A 138 -9.98 -20.54 11.21
C GLY A 138 -10.18 -21.25 9.85
N GLY A 139 -11.44 -21.44 9.45
CA GLY A 139 -11.77 -22.16 8.21
C GLY A 139 -11.31 -21.48 6.92
N LEU A 140 -11.14 -20.15 6.90
CA LEU A 140 -10.63 -19.41 5.76
C LEU A 140 -9.12 -19.65 5.56
N ASP A 141 -8.38 -19.90 6.65
CA ASP A 141 -6.94 -20.18 6.59
C ASP A 141 -6.65 -21.45 5.78
N THR A 142 -7.47 -22.50 5.99
CA THR A 142 -7.34 -23.76 5.23
C THR A 142 -7.70 -23.58 3.76
N PHE A 143 -8.74 -22.81 3.48
CA PHE A 143 -9.15 -22.51 2.11
C PHE A 143 -8.11 -21.70 1.35
N MET A 144 -7.58 -20.63 1.95
CA MET A 144 -6.55 -19.78 1.36
C MET A 144 -5.24 -20.55 1.17
N ALA A 145 -4.87 -21.46 2.09
CA ALA A 145 -3.69 -22.29 1.97
C ALA A 145 -3.79 -23.32 0.84
N SER A 146 -4.99 -23.73 0.43
CA SER A 146 -5.20 -24.67 -0.68
C SER A 146 -5.08 -24.04 -2.08
N LEU A 147 -5.02 -22.71 -2.16
CA LEU A 147 -4.92 -22.01 -3.44
C LEU A 147 -3.52 -22.12 -4.06
N PRO A 148 -3.43 -22.21 -5.41
CA PRO A 148 -2.15 -22.13 -6.07
C PRO A 148 -1.49 -20.79 -5.75
N LEU A 149 -0.16 -20.81 -5.49
CA LEU A 149 0.66 -19.64 -5.10
C LEU A 149 0.45 -19.14 -3.65
N ALA A 150 -0.38 -19.77 -2.82
CA ALA A 150 -0.57 -19.40 -1.41
C ALA A 150 0.76 -19.44 -0.62
N GLY A 151 1.61 -20.44 -0.88
CA GLY A 151 2.92 -20.57 -0.24
C GLY A 151 3.89 -19.42 -0.49
N TYR A 152 3.63 -18.59 -1.51
CA TYR A 152 4.42 -17.40 -1.85
C TYR A 152 3.72 -16.09 -1.47
N GLY A 153 2.59 -16.15 -0.76
CA GLY A 153 1.79 -14.94 -0.42
C GLY A 153 1.10 -14.29 -1.62
N LEU A 154 0.90 -15.04 -2.70
CA LEU A 154 0.33 -14.56 -3.97
C LEU A 154 -1.08 -15.14 -4.22
N SER A 155 -1.79 -15.49 -3.17
CA SER A 155 -3.17 -16.02 -3.25
C SER A 155 -4.12 -15.08 -4.02
N TRP A 156 -3.93 -13.78 -3.85
CA TRP A 156 -4.73 -12.73 -4.49
C TRP A 156 -4.62 -12.73 -6.02
N VAL A 157 -3.52 -13.22 -6.60
CA VAL A 157 -3.32 -13.28 -8.06
C VAL A 157 -4.36 -14.20 -8.70
N SER A 158 -4.65 -15.34 -8.07
CA SER A 158 -5.66 -16.29 -8.56
C SER A 158 -7.05 -15.64 -8.61
N PHE A 159 -7.40 -14.86 -7.59
CA PHE A 159 -8.67 -14.12 -7.55
C PHE A 159 -8.70 -12.95 -8.55
N CYS A 160 -7.59 -12.25 -8.70
CA CYS A 160 -7.47 -11.18 -9.69
C CYS A 160 -7.69 -11.71 -11.11
N LEU A 161 -7.06 -12.83 -11.48
CA LEU A 161 -7.25 -13.48 -12.77
C LEU A 161 -8.69 -13.97 -12.96
N ALA A 162 -9.30 -14.60 -11.96
CA ALA A 162 -10.69 -15.01 -12.01
C ALA A 162 -11.62 -13.80 -12.19
N GLY A 163 -11.40 -12.71 -11.46
CA GLY A 163 -12.16 -11.47 -11.59
C GLY A 163 -11.99 -10.81 -12.96
N LEU A 164 -10.80 -10.88 -13.55
CA LEU A 164 -10.51 -10.38 -14.89
C LEU A 164 -11.26 -11.19 -15.95
N ILE A 165 -11.19 -12.52 -15.89
CA ILE A 165 -11.92 -13.41 -16.81
C ILE A 165 -13.43 -13.17 -16.74
N LEU A 166 -13.98 -13.13 -15.53
CA LEU A 166 -15.40 -12.82 -15.32
C LEU A 166 -15.77 -11.42 -15.83
N GLY A 167 -14.90 -10.45 -15.63
CA GLY A 167 -15.09 -9.08 -16.12
C GLY A 167 -15.14 -9.02 -17.65
N ILE A 168 -14.29 -9.76 -18.34
CA ILE A 168 -14.28 -9.87 -19.79
C ILE A 168 -15.56 -10.57 -20.29
N ILE A 169 -16.00 -11.64 -19.65
CA ILE A 169 -17.25 -12.31 -19.98
C ILE A 169 -18.43 -11.35 -19.81
N LEU A 170 -18.51 -10.64 -18.71
CA LEU A 170 -19.56 -9.66 -18.43
C LEU A 170 -19.54 -8.46 -19.40
N SER A 171 -18.37 -8.07 -19.88
CA SER A 171 -18.24 -7.00 -20.86
C SER A 171 -18.86 -7.35 -22.21
N HIS A 172 -18.90 -8.66 -22.56
CA HIS A 172 -19.59 -9.15 -23.77
C HIS A 172 -21.11 -9.03 -23.67
N PHE A 173 -21.65 -9.03 -22.45
CA PHE A 173 -23.11 -8.94 -22.21
C PHE A 173 -23.60 -7.51 -21.92
N GLN A 174 -22.71 -6.56 -21.70
CA GLN A 174 -23.08 -5.15 -21.46
C GLN A 174 -22.67 -4.28 -22.63
N PRO A 175 -23.60 -3.49 -23.23
CA PRO A 175 -23.25 -2.51 -24.26
C PRO A 175 -22.28 -1.47 -23.68
N ALA A 176 -21.25 -1.18 -24.45
CA ALA A 176 -20.09 -0.37 -24.09
C ALA A 176 -20.44 0.98 -23.45
N LYS A 177 -20.22 1.14 -22.15
CA LYS A 177 -19.92 2.43 -21.55
C LYS A 177 -18.43 2.46 -21.23
N ALA A 178 -17.63 2.87 -22.25
CA ALA A 178 -16.23 3.17 -22.05
C ALA A 178 -16.08 4.26 -20.98
N VAL A 179 -15.02 4.15 -20.20
CA VAL A 179 -14.58 5.23 -19.32
C VAL A 179 -14.19 6.39 -20.23
N GLN A 180 -15.04 7.41 -20.35
CA GLN A 180 -14.63 8.70 -20.93
C GLN A 180 -13.66 9.35 -19.95
N GLU A 181 -12.54 9.81 -20.48
CA GLU A 181 -11.49 10.59 -19.81
C GLU A 181 -12.04 11.81 -19.07
#